data_2d2dc5732fa573049c1f9cd8414f2c2a
#
_entry.id   2d2dc5732fa573049c1f9cd8414f2c2a
#
_cell.length_a   1.000
_cell.length_b   1.000
_cell.length_c   1.000
_cell.angle_alpha   90.00
_cell.angle_beta   90.00
_cell.angle_gamma   90.00
#
_symmetry.space_group_name_H-M   'P 1'
#
loop_
_entity.id
_entity.type
_entity.pdbx_description
1 polymer ?
#
loop_
_entity_poly.entity_id
_entity_poly.type
_entity_poly.pdbx_seq_one_letter_code
_entity_poly.pdbx_strand_id
1 'polypeptide(L)'
;MAIFQRIGDLIKANINDLLDRAEDPEKMVKQIIADMEEELEKSINALGQAMASQKQIKKSLDKASAESASWESKAKAALQAGNQELAKQALSKKVLADKQIMQYTEMNNQAETQVNTIKTCLLYTSDAAD
;
A
#
# COMPACT_ATOMS: atom_id res chain seq x y z
N MET A 1 -12.95 7.67 -3.30
CA MET A 1 -13.45 7.40 -4.65
C MET A 1 -14.50 8.41 -5.12
N ALA A 2 -15.47 8.77 -4.29
CA ALA A 2 -16.43 9.82 -4.62
C ALA A 2 -15.77 11.18 -4.93
N ILE A 3 -14.61 11.44 -4.31
CA ILE A 3 -13.86 12.68 -4.52
C ILE A 3 -13.34 12.78 -5.95
N PHE A 4 -12.82 11.68 -6.50
CA PHE A 4 -12.28 11.65 -7.87
C PHE A 4 -13.38 11.78 -8.92
N GLN A 5 -14.55 11.21 -8.69
CA GLN A 5 -15.71 11.40 -9.58
C GLN A 5 -16.19 12.85 -9.56
N ARG A 6 -16.23 13.49 -8.40
CA ARG A 6 -16.60 14.90 -8.27
C ARG A 6 -15.61 15.81 -8.97
N ILE A 7 -14.32 15.54 -8.84
CA ILE A 7 -13.27 16.29 -9.54
C ILE A 7 -13.44 16.12 -11.04
N GLY A 8 -13.67 14.89 -11.51
CA GLY A 8 -13.90 14.60 -12.92
C GLY A 8 -15.12 15.33 -13.46
N ASP A 9 -16.23 15.32 -12.72
CA ASP A 9 -17.46 16.02 -13.11
C ASP A 9 -17.28 17.53 -13.13
N LEU A 10 -16.58 18.09 -12.15
CA LEU A 10 -16.24 19.52 -12.09
C LEU A 10 -15.37 19.93 -13.27
N ILE A 11 -14.39 19.11 -13.62
CA ILE A 11 -13.51 19.36 -14.78
C ILE A 11 -14.33 19.35 -16.06
N LYS A 12 -15.22 18.37 -16.27
CA LYS A 12 -16.07 18.27 -17.44
C LYS A 12 -17.01 19.48 -17.57
N ALA A 13 -17.61 19.90 -16.45
CA ALA A 13 -18.53 21.04 -16.43
C ALA A 13 -17.83 22.36 -16.73
N ASN A 14 -16.58 22.54 -16.28
CA ASN A 14 -15.84 23.78 -16.39
C ASN A 14 -14.96 23.87 -17.66
N ILE A 15 -14.66 22.74 -18.31
CA ILE A 15 -13.80 22.75 -19.50
C ILE A 15 -14.40 23.57 -20.63
N ASN A 16 -15.72 23.45 -20.89
CA ASN A 16 -16.37 24.22 -21.95
C ASN A 16 -16.33 25.72 -21.66
N ASP A 17 -16.60 26.11 -20.41
CA ASP A 17 -16.51 27.52 -19.98
C ASP A 17 -15.09 28.06 -20.09
N LEU A 18 -14.09 27.26 -19.68
CA LEU A 18 -12.69 27.64 -19.74
C LEU A 18 -12.22 27.78 -21.19
N LEU A 19 -12.65 26.89 -22.07
CA LEU A 19 -12.31 26.94 -23.51
C LEU A 19 -12.93 28.17 -24.19
N ASP A 20 -14.17 28.52 -23.80
CA ASP A 20 -14.84 29.70 -24.36
C ASP A 20 -14.17 31.02 -23.92
N ARG A 21 -13.54 31.04 -22.72
CA ARG A 21 -12.87 32.23 -22.18
C ARG A 21 -11.39 32.32 -22.55
N ALA A 22 -10.80 31.21 -22.99
CA ALA A 22 -9.37 31.19 -23.30
C ALA A 22 -9.05 31.93 -24.58
N GLU A 23 -7.98 32.72 -24.56
CA GLU A 23 -7.45 33.39 -25.78
C GLU A 23 -6.84 32.38 -26.75
N ASP A 24 -6.30 31.26 -26.21
CA ASP A 24 -5.70 30.18 -26.99
C ASP A 24 -6.14 28.83 -26.44
N PRO A 25 -7.33 28.34 -26.87
CA PRO A 25 -7.86 27.06 -26.40
C PRO A 25 -6.94 25.87 -26.68
N GLU A 26 -6.24 25.86 -27.79
CA GLU A 26 -5.32 24.78 -28.17
C GLU A 26 -4.17 24.67 -27.16
N LYS A 27 -3.56 25.78 -26.81
CA LYS A 27 -2.48 25.85 -25.84
C LYS A 27 -2.96 25.40 -24.47
N MET A 28 -4.18 25.80 -24.10
CA MET A 28 -4.80 25.42 -22.82
C MET A 28 -5.03 23.92 -22.73
N VAL A 29 -5.55 23.29 -23.80
CA VAL A 29 -5.75 21.84 -23.87
C VAL A 29 -4.42 21.11 -23.75
N LYS A 30 -3.38 21.56 -24.42
CA LYS A 30 -2.03 20.98 -24.33
C LYS A 30 -1.50 21.05 -22.90
N GLN A 31 -1.72 22.18 -22.20
CA GLN A 31 -1.30 22.34 -20.82
C GLN A 31 -2.05 21.36 -19.90
N ILE A 32 -3.35 21.20 -20.08
CA ILE A 32 -4.17 20.26 -19.30
C ILE A 32 -3.67 18.83 -19.51
N ILE A 33 -3.40 18.44 -20.75
CA ILE A 33 -2.88 17.11 -21.06
C ILE A 33 -1.53 16.88 -20.39
N ALA A 34 -0.63 17.87 -20.46
CA ALA A 34 0.68 17.80 -19.82
C ALA A 34 0.56 17.63 -18.30
N ASP A 35 -0.36 18.37 -17.68
CA ASP A 35 -0.61 18.28 -16.24
C ASP A 35 -1.17 16.90 -15.85
N MET A 36 -2.07 16.35 -16.68
CA MET A 36 -2.63 15.01 -16.49
C MET A 36 -1.56 13.93 -16.61
N GLU A 37 -0.66 14.05 -17.59
CA GLU A 37 0.45 13.11 -17.78
C GLU A 37 1.39 13.15 -16.56
N GLU A 38 1.68 14.34 -16.04
CA GLU A 38 2.51 14.50 -14.84
C GLU A 38 1.86 13.85 -13.62
N GLU A 39 0.56 14.07 -13.42
CA GLU A 39 -0.17 13.44 -12.30
C GLU A 39 -0.22 11.92 -12.44
N LEU A 40 -0.39 11.42 -13.65
CA LEU A 40 -0.37 9.98 -13.92
C LEU A 40 1.00 9.38 -13.56
N GLU A 41 2.09 10.04 -13.95
CA GLU A 41 3.45 9.61 -13.63
C GLU A 41 3.68 9.58 -12.13
N LYS A 42 3.22 10.62 -11.40
CA LYS A 42 3.29 10.65 -9.94
C LYS A 42 2.53 9.48 -9.31
N SER A 43 1.35 9.16 -9.84
CA SER A 43 0.53 8.04 -9.35
C SER A 43 1.21 6.70 -9.60
N ILE A 44 1.85 6.52 -10.75
CA ILE A 44 2.62 5.30 -11.06
C ILE A 44 3.80 5.15 -10.11
N ASN A 45 4.52 6.25 -9.83
CA ASN A 45 5.62 6.25 -8.88
C ASN A 45 5.14 5.94 -7.46
N ALA A 46 4.01 6.51 -7.06
CA ALA A 46 3.40 6.23 -5.75
C ALA A 46 3.00 4.76 -5.63
N LEU A 47 2.46 4.16 -6.70
CA LEU A 47 2.13 2.74 -6.74
C LEU A 47 3.39 1.88 -6.55
N GLY A 48 4.46 2.22 -7.28
CA GLY A 48 5.74 1.51 -7.16
C GLY A 48 6.29 1.55 -5.74
N GLN A 49 6.26 2.70 -5.09
CA GLN A 49 6.69 2.87 -3.70
C GLN A 49 5.82 2.09 -2.73
N ALA A 50 4.49 2.13 -2.92
CA ALA A 50 3.56 1.40 -2.08
C ALA A 50 3.75 -0.11 -2.20
N MET A 51 3.98 -0.62 -3.40
CA MET A 51 4.26 -2.04 -3.62
C MET A 51 5.59 -2.46 -3.00
N ALA A 52 6.62 -1.62 -3.09
CA ALA A 52 7.91 -1.89 -2.45
C ALA A 52 7.78 -1.92 -0.92
N SER A 53 7.02 -1.00 -0.33
CA SER A 53 6.73 -0.99 1.10
C SER A 53 5.98 -2.24 1.53
N GLN A 54 4.97 -2.65 0.78
CA GLN A 54 4.21 -3.87 1.06
C GLN A 54 5.12 -5.10 1.04
N LYS A 55 6.00 -5.20 0.06
CA LYS A 55 6.95 -6.30 -0.06
C LYS A 55 7.89 -6.36 1.15
N GLN A 56 8.36 -5.19 1.62
CA GLN A 56 9.23 -5.08 2.79
C GLN A 56 8.49 -5.54 4.06
N ILE A 57 7.25 -5.09 4.23
CA ILE A 57 6.39 -5.49 5.36
C ILE A 57 6.16 -7.00 5.36
N LYS A 58 5.88 -7.58 4.19
CA LYS A 58 5.67 -9.01 4.03
C LYS A 58 6.91 -9.80 4.41
N LYS A 59 8.10 -9.34 4.02
CA LYS A 59 9.37 -9.97 4.43
C LYS A 59 9.54 -9.94 5.95
N SER A 60 9.21 -8.82 6.59
CA SER A 60 9.28 -8.69 8.04
C SER A 60 8.27 -9.63 8.73
N LEU A 61 7.08 -9.76 8.16
CA LEU A 61 6.05 -10.68 8.65
C LEU A 61 6.53 -12.14 8.56
N ASP A 62 7.08 -12.53 7.42
CA ASP A 62 7.60 -13.89 7.19
C ASP A 62 8.73 -14.19 8.17
N LYS A 63 9.63 -13.22 8.41
CA LYS A 63 10.72 -13.35 9.37
C LYS A 63 10.20 -13.53 10.79
N ALA A 64 9.23 -12.72 11.20
CA ALA A 64 8.64 -12.83 12.54
C ALA A 64 7.91 -14.17 12.71
N SER A 65 7.23 -14.66 11.68
CA SER A 65 6.57 -15.97 11.68
C SER A 65 7.57 -17.11 11.84
N ALA A 66 8.70 -17.03 11.14
CA ALA A 66 9.79 -18.01 11.25
C ALA A 66 10.41 -17.99 12.65
N GLU A 67 10.60 -16.80 13.23
CA GLU A 67 11.12 -16.66 14.59
C GLU A 67 10.18 -17.26 15.63
N SER A 68 8.87 -17.01 15.49
CA SER A 68 7.86 -17.59 16.39
C SER A 68 7.90 -19.12 16.35
N ALA A 69 7.93 -19.71 15.14
CA ALA A 69 8.01 -21.16 14.97
C ALA A 69 9.30 -21.73 15.55
N SER A 70 10.43 -21.03 15.38
CA SER A 70 11.72 -21.42 15.92
C SER A 70 11.71 -21.45 17.45
N TRP A 71 11.15 -20.43 18.09
CA TRP A 71 11.05 -20.36 19.54
C TRP A 71 10.10 -21.44 20.08
N GLU A 72 9.02 -21.74 19.36
CA GLU A 72 8.11 -22.85 19.72
C GLU A 72 8.86 -24.18 19.73
N SER A 73 9.64 -24.46 18.71
CA SER A 73 10.45 -25.67 18.61
C SER A 73 11.47 -25.75 19.76
N LYS A 74 12.12 -24.64 20.08
CA LYS A 74 13.09 -24.56 21.17
C LYS A 74 12.41 -24.79 22.52
N ALA A 75 11.21 -24.25 22.73
CA ALA A 75 10.43 -24.48 23.95
C ALA A 75 10.06 -25.94 24.11
N LYS A 76 9.60 -26.59 23.03
CA LYS A 76 9.28 -28.04 23.05
C LYS A 76 10.50 -28.87 23.37
N ALA A 77 11.65 -28.56 22.76
CA ALA A 77 12.90 -29.28 23.04
C ALA A 77 13.34 -29.10 24.50
N ALA A 78 13.20 -27.90 25.04
CA ALA A 78 13.53 -27.63 26.46
C ALA A 78 12.64 -28.39 27.41
N LEU A 79 11.34 -28.50 27.13
CA LEU A 79 10.38 -29.31 27.93
C LEU A 79 10.73 -30.77 27.86
N GLN A 80 11.07 -31.32 26.72
CA GLN A 80 11.48 -32.71 26.56
C GLN A 80 12.76 -33.01 27.32
N ALA A 81 13.66 -32.04 27.43
CA ALA A 81 14.88 -32.15 28.19
C ALA A 81 14.68 -31.93 29.72
N GLY A 82 13.45 -31.58 30.13
CA GLY A 82 13.12 -31.30 31.52
C GLY A 82 13.54 -29.92 32.03
N ASN A 83 13.95 -29.03 31.14
CA ASN A 83 14.42 -27.69 31.54
C ASN A 83 13.26 -26.67 31.39
N GLN A 84 12.46 -26.56 32.49
CA GLN A 84 11.29 -25.67 32.50
C GLN A 84 11.68 -24.20 32.39
N GLU A 85 12.79 -23.78 32.98
CA GLU A 85 13.25 -22.40 32.97
C GLU A 85 13.59 -21.95 31.55
N LEU A 86 14.32 -22.79 30.81
CA LEU A 86 14.66 -22.52 29.43
C LEU A 86 13.41 -22.48 28.54
N ALA A 87 12.44 -23.37 28.81
CA ALA A 87 11.16 -23.40 28.10
C ALA A 87 10.38 -22.09 28.31
N LYS A 88 10.35 -21.56 29.53
CA LYS A 88 9.70 -20.29 29.85
C LYS A 88 10.35 -19.12 29.08
N GLN A 89 11.68 -19.09 29.03
CA GLN A 89 12.41 -18.06 28.30
C GLN A 89 12.09 -18.12 26.80
N ALA A 90 12.07 -19.32 26.22
CA ALA A 90 11.72 -19.53 24.82
C ALA A 90 10.28 -19.08 24.52
N LEU A 91 9.33 -19.39 25.38
CA LEU A 91 7.93 -18.97 25.24
C LEU A 91 7.78 -17.45 25.36
N SER A 92 8.57 -16.80 26.23
CA SER A 92 8.59 -15.34 26.32
C SER A 92 9.02 -14.70 25.01
N LYS A 93 10.04 -15.27 24.37
CA LYS A 93 10.51 -14.81 23.06
C LYS A 93 9.47 -15.06 21.98
N LYS A 94 8.77 -16.21 22.04
CA LYS A 94 7.68 -16.51 21.12
C LYS A 94 6.55 -15.49 21.24
N VAL A 95 6.17 -15.09 22.44
CA VAL A 95 5.13 -14.08 22.68
C VAL A 95 5.51 -12.75 22.03
N LEU A 96 6.78 -12.33 22.15
CA LEU A 96 7.26 -11.12 21.50
C LEU A 96 7.18 -11.21 19.97
N ALA A 97 7.58 -12.37 19.41
CA ALA A 97 7.48 -12.61 17.97
C ALA A 97 6.02 -12.60 17.50
N ASP A 98 5.11 -13.20 18.28
CA ASP A 98 3.68 -13.21 17.97
C ASP A 98 3.07 -11.80 17.96
N LYS A 99 3.51 -10.93 18.86
CA LYS A 99 3.10 -9.52 18.87
C LYS A 99 3.57 -8.81 17.61
N GLN A 100 4.79 -9.07 17.17
CA GLN A 100 5.32 -8.53 15.91
C GLN A 100 4.51 -9.03 14.72
N ILE A 101 4.13 -10.31 14.72
CA ILE A 101 3.28 -10.90 13.67
C ILE A 101 1.97 -10.13 13.58
N MET A 102 1.31 -9.85 14.70
CA MET A 102 0.06 -9.10 14.73
C MET A 102 0.24 -7.69 14.14
N GLN A 103 1.30 -6.99 14.54
CA GLN A 103 1.60 -5.64 14.06
C GLN A 103 1.88 -5.64 12.56
N TYR A 104 2.72 -6.55 12.07
CA TYR A 104 3.05 -6.62 10.65
C TYR A 104 1.87 -7.09 9.80
N THR A 105 1.01 -7.97 10.34
CA THR A 105 -0.21 -8.39 9.65
C THR A 105 -1.13 -7.20 9.42
N GLU A 106 -1.33 -6.36 10.43
CA GLU A 106 -2.15 -5.16 10.29
C GLU A 106 -1.52 -4.17 9.31
N MET A 107 -0.21 -3.94 9.41
CA MET A 107 0.52 -3.08 8.48
C MET A 107 0.41 -3.60 7.04
N ASN A 108 0.52 -4.90 6.85
CA ASN A 108 0.39 -5.52 5.53
C ASN A 108 -1.01 -5.33 4.95
N ASN A 109 -2.05 -5.50 5.78
CA ASN A 109 -3.44 -5.29 5.36
C ASN A 109 -3.68 -3.83 4.95
N GLN A 110 -3.14 -2.87 5.70
CA GLN A 110 -3.23 -1.45 5.36
C GLN A 110 -2.48 -1.13 4.06
N ALA A 111 -1.28 -1.69 3.90
CA ALA A 111 -0.47 -1.50 2.70
C ALA A 111 -1.16 -2.11 1.48
N GLU A 112 -1.77 -3.28 1.62
CA GLU A 112 -2.53 -3.93 0.54
C GLU A 112 -3.72 -3.07 0.12
N THR A 113 -4.46 -2.52 1.08
CA THR A 113 -5.58 -1.61 0.81
C THR A 113 -5.09 -0.37 0.05
N GLN A 114 -3.97 0.21 0.46
CA GLN A 114 -3.38 1.38 -0.20
C GLN A 114 -2.97 1.06 -1.64
N VAL A 115 -2.30 -0.06 -1.87
CA VAL A 115 -1.91 -0.51 -3.20
C VAL A 115 -3.14 -0.69 -4.08
N ASN A 116 -4.18 -1.36 -3.57
CA ASN A 116 -5.41 -1.61 -4.32
C ASN A 116 -6.14 -0.32 -4.65
N THR A 117 -6.15 0.65 -3.73
CA THR A 117 -6.75 1.96 -3.96
C THR A 117 -6.05 2.69 -5.09
N ILE A 118 -4.71 2.72 -5.09
CA ILE A 118 -3.93 3.37 -6.15
C ILE A 118 -4.16 2.67 -7.50
N LYS A 119 -4.15 1.33 -7.51
CA LYS A 119 -4.44 0.55 -8.74
C LYS A 119 -5.80 0.88 -9.30
N THR A 120 -6.82 0.98 -8.46
CA THR A 120 -8.18 1.31 -8.87
C THR A 120 -8.23 2.71 -9.48
N CYS A 121 -7.57 3.68 -8.87
CA CYS A 121 -7.47 5.05 -9.39
C CYS A 121 -6.80 5.08 -10.76
N LEU A 122 -5.73 4.33 -10.95
CA LEU A 122 -5.01 4.24 -12.24
C LEU A 122 -5.89 3.63 -13.33
N LEU A 123 -6.66 2.59 -12.99
CA LEU A 123 -7.59 1.96 -13.94
C LEU A 123 -8.68 2.95 -14.39
N TYR A 124 -9.24 3.71 -13.47
CA TYR A 124 -10.24 4.74 -13.81
C TYR A 124 -9.65 5.83 -14.69
N THR A 125 -8.43 6.27 -14.42
CA THR A 125 -7.74 7.28 -15.23
C THR A 125 -7.47 6.74 -16.63
N SER A 126 -7.03 5.48 -16.74
CA SER A 126 -6.78 4.83 -18.04
C SER A 126 -8.07 4.69 -18.85
N ASP A 127 -9.16 4.25 -18.23
CA ASP A 127 -10.46 4.10 -18.89
C ASP A 127 -11.00 5.47 -19.37
N ALA A 128 -10.79 6.51 -18.58
CA ALA A 128 -11.23 7.87 -18.95
C ALA A 128 -10.40 8.45 -20.11
N ALA A 129 -9.17 7.99 -20.30
CA ALA A 129 -8.31 8.42 -21.39
C ALA A 129 -8.66 7.75 -22.72
N ASP A 130 -9.27 6.57 -22.68
CA ASP A 130 -9.75 5.85 -23.87
C ASP A 130 -11.15 6.34 -24.27
#